data_2ba17fcc2f6455bf5934307a441ace1c
#
_entry.id   2ba17fcc2f6455bf5934307a441ace1c
#
_cell.length_a   1.000
_cell.length_b   1.000
_cell.length_c   1.000
_cell.angle_alpha   90.00
_cell.angle_beta   90.00
_cell.angle_gamma   90.00
#
_symmetry.space_group_name_H-M   'P 1'
#
loop_
_entity.id
_entity.type
_entity.pdbx_description
1 polymer ?
#
loop_
_entity_poly.entity_id
_entity_poly.type
_entity_poly.pdbx_seq_one_letter_code
_entity_poly.pdbx_strand_id
1 'polypeptide(L)'
;MMFRSRKVLLAGVIGLIALPLTSAKAFHKDIYQPRVPEPLLEEIQDMDNPFSPTAENIEEGRKIYFGHGLCVTCHGKDGKGIKVPGHQPRDFTNAKWQKIRTDGEMMWMLKNGSPGTSMPVRVGKVISEEEGWKVILFIRTLVGI
;
A
#
# COMPACT_ATOMS: atom_id res chain seq x y z
N MET A 1 66.15 -22.96 -42.34
CA MET A 1 65.18 -21.85 -42.29
C MET A 1 64.10 -22.24 -41.27
N MET A 2 64.22 -21.70 -40.02
CA MET A 2 63.34 -22.14 -38.89
C MET A 2 62.26 -21.08 -38.70
N PHE A 3 61.01 -21.41 -38.91
CA PHE A 3 59.88 -20.56 -38.62
C PHE A 3 59.47 -20.71 -37.13
N ARG A 4 59.70 -19.69 -36.33
CA ARG A 4 59.24 -19.63 -34.94
C ARG A 4 57.79 -19.12 -34.88
N SER A 5 56.89 -20.02 -34.55
CA SER A 5 55.48 -19.69 -34.31
C SER A 5 55.34 -18.96 -32.96
N ARG A 6 54.90 -17.70 -32.99
CA ARG A 6 54.53 -16.92 -31.78
C ARG A 6 53.06 -17.25 -31.42
N LYS A 7 52.86 -17.91 -30.31
CA LYS A 7 51.55 -18.09 -29.72
C LYS A 7 51.16 -16.78 -29.03
N VAL A 8 50.16 -16.11 -29.54
CA VAL A 8 49.53 -14.95 -28.87
C VAL A 8 48.50 -15.50 -27.88
N LEU A 9 48.76 -15.33 -26.60
CA LEU A 9 47.77 -15.58 -25.54
C LEU A 9 46.84 -14.34 -25.43
N LEU A 10 45.60 -14.49 -25.87
CA LEU A 10 44.53 -13.54 -25.59
C LEU A 10 44.05 -13.83 -24.15
N ALA A 11 44.42 -12.94 -23.20
CA ALA A 11 43.87 -12.90 -21.89
C ALA A 11 42.50 -12.20 -21.94
N GLY A 12 41.41 -12.99 -21.92
CA GLY A 12 40.06 -12.47 -21.82
C GLY A 12 39.79 -11.91 -20.42
N VAL A 13 39.69 -10.60 -20.30
CA VAL A 13 39.22 -9.94 -19.07
C VAL A 13 37.68 -10.10 -19.01
N ILE A 14 37.24 -11.02 -18.17
CA ILE A 14 35.80 -11.14 -17.83
C ILE A 14 35.50 -10.03 -16.83
N GLY A 15 34.98 -8.91 -17.33
CA GLY A 15 34.45 -7.84 -16.49
C GLY A 15 33.20 -8.31 -15.76
N LEU A 16 33.29 -8.52 -14.45
CA LEU A 16 32.10 -8.67 -13.59
C LEU A 16 31.35 -7.36 -13.61
N ILE A 17 30.23 -7.31 -14.33
CA ILE A 17 29.28 -6.20 -14.22
C ILE A 17 28.52 -6.42 -12.90
N ALA A 18 28.95 -5.72 -11.87
CA ALA A 18 28.19 -5.62 -10.61
C ALA A 18 26.93 -4.81 -10.90
N LEU A 19 25.79 -5.49 -11.10
CA LEU A 19 24.50 -4.85 -11.10
C LEU A 19 24.26 -4.22 -9.72
N PRO A 20 23.90 -2.93 -9.64
CA PRO A 20 23.57 -2.33 -8.36
C PRO A 20 22.32 -3.04 -7.83
N LEU A 21 22.46 -3.72 -6.70
CA LEU A 21 21.33 -4.15 -5.87
C LEU A 21 20.62 -2.87 -5.41
N THR A 22 19.61 -2.44 -6.17
CA THR A 22 18.69 -1.40 -5.72
C THR A 22 17.96 -1.98 -4.52
N SER A 23 18.43 -1.66 -3.34
CA SER A 23 17.75 -1.96 -2.09
C SER A 23 16.34 -1.40 -2.18
N ALA A 24 15.35 -2.30 -2.25
CA ALA A 24 13.96 -1.91 -2.17
C ALA A 24 13.78 -1.16 -0.85
N LYS A 25 13.75 0.17 -0.92
CA LYS A 25 13.55 1.02 0.27
C LYS A 25 12.24 0.59 0.92
N ALA A 26 12.32 0.24 2.19
CA ALA A 26 11.18 -0.13 3.01
C ALA A 26 10.08 0.94 2.89
N PHE A 27 8.99 0.54 2.26
CA PHE A 27 7.83 1.36 2.01
C PHE A 27 7.17 1.80 3.31
N HIS A 28 6.68 3.02 3.38
CA HIS A 28 5.73 3.59 4.34
C HIS A 28 6.20 4.58 5.39
N LYS A 29 7.39 5.13 5.33
CA LYS A 29 7.75 6.21 6.26
C LYS A 29 7.14 7.56 5.89
N ASP A 30 6.88 7.80 4.59
CA ASP A 30 6.35 9.08 4.13
C ASP A 30 4.81 9.03 4.01
N ILE A 31 4.13 9.73 4.92
CA ILE A 31 2.68 9.88 4.89
C ILE A 31 2.21 10.80 3.76
N TYR A 32 3.07 11.63 3.22
CA TYR A 32 2.73 12.61 2.19
C TYR A 32 2.73 12.00 0.79
N GLN A 33 3.48 10.94 0.56
CA GLN A 33 3.54 10.30 -0.74
C GLN A 33 2.25 9.51 -1.04
N PRO A 34 1.49 9.86 -2.10
CA PRO A 34 0.34 9.08 -2.55
C PRO A 34 0.75 7.65 -2.96
N ARG A 35 -0.19 6.71 -2.85
CA ARG A 35 -0.03 5.34 -3.34
C ARG A 35 -0.66 5.13 -4.70
N VAL A 36 -1.58 6.00 -5.05
CA VAL A 36 -2.18 6.06 -6.38
C VAL A 36 -1.12 6.48 -7.38
N PRO A 37 -0.99 5.81 -8.52
CA PRO A 37 -0.09 6.25 -9.60
C PRO A 37 -0.40 7.65 -10.07
N GLU A 38 0.64 8.44 -10.35
CA GLU A 38 0.53 9.84 -10.76
C GLU A 38 -0.51 10.11 -11.86
N PRO A 39 -0.61 9.30 -12.94
CA PRO A 39 -1.59 9.55 -14.00
C PRO A 39 -3.06 9.41 -13.57
N LEU A 40 -3.32 8.76 -12.43
CA LEU A 40 -4.67 8.53 -11.89
C LEU A 40 -4.98 9.39 -10.67
N LEU A 41 -3.97 10.12 -10.17
CA LEU A 41 -4.06 10.73 -8.84
C LEU A 41 -5.16 11.77 -8.75
N GLU A 42 -5.26 12.66 -9.73
CA GLU A 42 -6.27 13.73 -9.77
C GLU A 42 -7.69 13.13 -9.80
N GLU A 43 -7.96 12.21 -10.74
CA GLU A 43 -9.26 11.54 -10.85
C GLU A 43 -9.66 10.82 -9.56
N ILE A 44 -8.70 10.11 -8.95
CA ILE A 44 -8.97 9.35 -7.73
C ILE A 44 -9.14 10.26 -6.51
N GLN A 45 -8.45 11.39 -6.46
CA GLN A 45 -8.61 12.35 -5.36
C GLN A 45 -9.94 13.07 -5.41
N ASP A 46 -10.53 13.25 -6.59
CA ASP A 46 -11.85 13.87 -6.79
C ASP A 46 -13.01 12.91 -6.50
N MET A 47 -12.73 11.63 -6.23
CA MET A 47 -13.77 10.66 -5.88
C MET A 47 -14.27 10.88 -4.45
N ASP A 48 -15.55 11.22 -4.33
CA ASP A 48 -16.25 11.29 -3.04
C ASP A 48 -16.80 9.92 -2.62
N ASN A 49 -16.94 9.75 -1.30
CA ASN A 49 -17.67 8.59 -0.77
C ASN A 49 -19.18 8.74 -1.06
N PRO A 50 -19.79 7.80 -1.79
CA PRO A 50 -21.21 7.90 -2.12
C PRO A 50 -22.16 7.70 -0.93
N PHE A 51 -21.63 7.25 0.21
CA PHE A 51 -22.42 7.03 1.43
C PHE A 51 -22.18 8.13 2.45
N SER A 52 -23.26 8.70 2.98
CA SER A 52 -23.17 9.65 4.10
C SER A 52 -22.68 8.97 5.39
N PRO A 53 -21.91 9.67 6.23
CA PRO A 53 -21.36 9.13 7.48
C PRO A 53 -22.43 9.04 8.59
N THR A 54 -23.51 8.30 8.33
CA THR A 54 -24.54 8.00 9.32
C THR A 54 -24.04 6.96 10.33
N ALA A 55 -24.64 6.94 11.53
CA ALA A 55 -24.31 5.95 12.54
C ALA A 55 -24.47 4.50 12.01
N GLU A 56 -25.48 4.27 11.15
CA GLU A 56 -25.72 2.98 10.52
C GLU A 56 -24.60 2.58 9.57
N ASN A 57 -24.25 3.44 8.59
CA ASN A 57 -23.18 3.17 7.64
C ASN A 57 -21.81 2.98 8.32
N ILE A 58 -21.54 3.78 9.35
CA ILE A 58 -20.30 3.64 10.15
C ILE A 58 -20.29 2.30 10.89
N GLU A 59 -21.40 1.89 11.49
CA GLU A 59 -21.50 0.62 12.22
C GLU A 59 -21.40 -0.58 11.28
N GLU A 60 -21.97 -0.50 10.08
CA GLU A 60 -21.77 -1.52 9.05
C GLU A 60 -20.29 -1.61 8.65
N GLY A 61 -19.64 -0.47 8.39
CA GLY A 61 -18.21 -0.42 8.12
C GLY A 61 -17.38 -1.03 9.26
N ARG A 62 -17.77 -0.76 10.52
CA ARG A 62 -17.14 -1.37 11.70
C ARG A 62 -17.27 -2.89 11.70
N LYS A 63 -18.46 -3.42 11.43
CA LYS A 63 -18.70 -4.87 11.37
C LYS A 63 -17.83 -5.53 10.29
N ILE A 64 -17.70 -4.89 9.13
CA ILE A 64 -16.85 -5.39 8.03
C ILE A 64 -15.37 -5.36 8.43
N TYR A 65 -14.90 -4.25 9.02
CA TYR A 65 -13.52 -4.08 9.48
C TYR A 65 -13.09 -5.19 10.44
N PHE A 66 -13.94 -5.51 11.43
CA PHE A 66 -13.67 -6.54 12.44
C PHE A 66 -14.03 -7.96 11.98
N GLY A 67 -14.90 -8.08 10.98
CA GLY A 67 -15.44 -9.34 10.47
C GLY A 67 -14.72 -9.83 9.20
N HIS A 68 -15.50 -10.17 8.20
CA HIS A 68 -15.04 -10.80 6.98
C HIS A 68 -14.09 -9.92 6.15
N GLY A 69 -14.10 -8.60 6.31
CA GLY A 69 -13.13 -7.71 5.69
C GLY A 69 -11.69 -7.91 6.17
N LEU A 70 -11.51 -8.56 7.36
CA LEU A 70 -10.21 -8.92 7.95
C LEU A 70 -9.22 -7.75 8.12
N CYS A 71 -9.72 -6.50 8.17
CA CYS A 71 -8.87 -5.32 8.31
C CYS A 71 -8.14 -5.30 9.67
N VAL A 72 -8.85 -5.72 10.72
CA VAL A 72 -8.36 -5.78 12.10
C VAL A 72 -7.10 -6.65 12.25
N THR A 73 -6.90 -7.65 11.39
CA THR A 73 -5.78 -8.59 11.48
C THR A 73 -4.42 -7.91 11.27
N CYS A 74 -4.40 -6.84 10.50
CA CYS A 74 -3.19 -6.05 10.24
C CYS A 74 -3.26 -4.67 10.88
N HIS A 75 -4.41 -4.00 10.80
CA HIS A 75 -4.55 -2.63 11.28
C HIS A 75 -4.85 -2.53 12.78
N GLY A 76 -5.11 -3.66 13.45
CA GLY A 76 -5.38 -3.69 14.89
C GLY A 76 -6.79 -3.25 15.25
N LYS A 77 -7.17 -3.48 16.50
CA LYS A 77 -8.50 -3.09 17.03
C LYS A 77 -8.65 -1.59 17.18
N ASP A 78 -7.54 -0.91 17.43
CA ASP A 78 -7.44 0.54 17.63
C ASP A 78 -7.02 1.30 16.36
N GLY A 79 -6.80 0.61 15.25
CA GLY A 79 -6.38 1.19 13.98
C GLY A 79 -4.93 1.66 13.93
N LYS A 80 -4.11 1.43 14.97
CA LYS A 80 -2.71 1.88 15.04
C LYS A 80 -1.74 1.01 14.25
N GLY A 81 -2.22 -0.13 13.74
CA GLY A 81 -1.41 -1.10 13.04
C GLY A 81 -0.65 -2.05 13.98
N ILE A 82 -0.59 -3.31 13.59
CA ILE A 82 0.17 -4.32 14.31
C ILE A 82 1.65 -4.17 13.97
N LYS A 83 2.49 -3.97 14.97
CA LYS A 83 3.93 -3.83 14.79
C LYS A 83 4.58 -5.21 14.66
N VAL A 84 4.84 -5.63 13.42
CA VAL A 84 5.54 -6.87 13.11
C VAL A 84 6.78 -6.52 12.26
N PRO A 85 7.94 -7.12 12.50
CA PRO A 85 9.12 -6.91 11.66
C PRO A 85 8.79 -7.13 10.19
N GLY A 86 9.14 -6.17 9.33
CA GLY A 86 8.86 -6.22 7.89
C GLY A 86 7.43 -5.83 7.48
N HIS A 87 6.52 -5.61 8.42
CA HIS A 87 5.15 -5.18 8.18
C HIS A 87 4.84 -3.94 9.01
N GLN A 88 4.47 -2.85 8.36
CA GLN A 88 4.05 -1.61 9.02
C GLN A 88 2.73 -1.16 8.41
N PRO A 89 1.59 -1.73 8.83
CA PRO A 89 0.28 -1.27 8.42
C PRO A 89 0.11 0.21 8.76
N ARG A 90 -0.68 0.90 7.96
CA ARG A 90 -0.97 2.31 8.19
C ARG A 90 -1.64 2.50 9.56
N ASP A 91 -1.15 3.46 10.32
CA ASP A 91 -1.79 3.99 11.52
C ASP A 91 -2.95 4.91 11.09
N PHE A 92 -4.18 4.45 11.29
CA PHE A 92 -5.40 5.19 10.96
C PHE A 92 -5.74 6.26 11.98
N THR A 93 -5.10 6.27 13.14
CA THR A 93 -5.31 7.32 14.16
C THR A 93 -4.51 8.59 13.89
N ASN A 94 -3.58 8.54 12.93
CA ASN A 94 -2.73 9.67 12.58
C ASN A 94 -3.55 10.79 11.91
N ALA A 95 -3.80 11.87 12.64
CA ALA A 95 -4.62 12.99 12.17
C ALA A 95 -4.08 13.67 10.89
N LYS A 96 -2.74 13.76 10.72
CA LYS A 96 -2.15 14.29 9.48
C LYS A 96 -2.48 13.42 8.29
N TRP A 97 -2.29 12.11 8.43
CA TRP A 97 -2.60 11.17 7.36
C TRP A 97 -4.09 11.21 7.01
N GLN A 98 -4.97 11.20 8.00
CA GLN A 98 -6.42 11.30 7.81
C GLN A 98 -6.82 12.56 7.02
N LYS A 99 -6.13 13.68 7.28
CA LYS A 99 -6.42 14.96 6.61
C LYS A 99 -5.99 14.99 5.14
N ILE A 100 -4.86 14.36 4.81
CA ILE A 100 -4.26 14.44 3.48
C ILE A 100 -4.69 13.31 2.53
N ARG A 101 -5.29 12.24 3.04
CA ARG A 101 -5.77 11.12 2.21
C ARG A 101 -7.26 11.30 1.93
N THR A 102 -7.63 11.29 0.66
CA THR A 102 -9.04 11.33 0.26
C THR A 102 -9.68 9.94 0.40
N ASP A 103 -11.00 9.90 0.43
CA ASP A 103 -11.75 8.63 0.43
C ASP A 103 -11.51 7.84 -0.85
N GLY A 104 -11.39 8.54 -1.99
CA GLY A 104 -11.02 7.93 -3.27
C GLY A 104 -9.66 7.23 -3.22
N GLU A 105 -8.62 7.87 -2.65
CA GLU A 105 -7.31 7.24 -2.46
C GLU A 105 -7.40 5.98 -1.60
N MET A 106 -8.22 6.01 -0.54
CA MET A 106 -8.43 4.83 0.31
C MET A 106 -9.18 3.73 -0.43
N MET A 107 -10.21 4.07 -1.23
CA MET A 107 -10.92 3.10 -2.06
C MET A 107 -10.01 2.49 -3.12
N TRP A 108 -9.16 3.31 -3.77
CA TRP A 108 -8.16 2.79 -4.70
C TRP A 108 -7.26 1.73 -4.04
N MET A 109 -6.83 1.99 -2.80
CA MET A 109 -6.03 1.02 -2.03
C MET A 109 -6.79 -0.27 -1.73
N LEU A 110 -8.08 -0.20 -1.43
CA LEU A 110 -8.90 -1.40 -1.22
C LEU A 110 -9.08 -2.21 -2.50
N LYS A 111 -9.17 -1.53 -3.66
CA LYS A 111 -9.31 -2.17 -4.99
C LYS A 111 -8.01 -2.75 -5.54
N ASN A 112 -6.87 -2.14 -5.24
CA ASN A 112 -5.59 -2.47 -5.88
C ASN A 112 -4.55 -3.07 -4.92
N GLY A 113 -4.83 -3.02 -3.62
CA GLY A 113 -3.81 -3.28 -2.61
C GLY A 113 -2.79 -2.15 -2.53
N SER A 114 -1.71 -2.34 -1.80
CA SER A 114 -0.60 -1.40 -1.74
C SER A 114 0.65 -2.02 -2.35
N PRO A 115 1.00 -1.67 -3.59
CA PRO A 115 2.16 -2.23 -4.28
C PRO A 115 3.44 -2.10 -3.44
N GLY A 116 4.22 -3.18 -3.38
CA GLY A 116 5.45 -3.24 -2.58
C GLY A 116 5.23 -3.46 -1.08
N THR A 117 4.01 -3.76 -0.64
CA THR A 117 3.66 -4.03 0.74
C THR A 117 2.82 -5.30 0.88
N SER A 118 2.51 -5.69 2.13
CA SER A 118 1.63 -6.83 2.41
C SER A 118 0.14 -6.50 2.38
N MET A 119 -0.27 -5.25 2.09
CA MET A 119 -1.69 -4.89 1.97
C MET A 119 -2.28 -5.50 0.68
N PRO A 120 -3.15 -6.52 0.77
CA PRO A 120 -3.71 -7.15 -0.41
C PRO A 120 -4.95 -6.40 -0.92
N VAL A 121 -5.38 -6.75 -2.13
CA VAL A 121 -6.69 -6.37 -2.68
C VAL A 121 -7.81 -6.89 -1.77
N ARG A 122 -8.76 -6.04 -1.46
CA ARG A 122 -9.95 -6.38 -0.65
C ARG A 122 -11.24 -6.29 -1.45
N VAL A 123 -11.49 -5.16 -2.08
CA VAL A 123 -12.68 -4.95 -2.91
C VAL A 123 -12.61 -5.84 -4.16
N GLY A 124 -13.68 -6.56 -4.43
CA GLY A 124 -13.78 -7.52 -5.53
C GLY A 124 -13.13 -8.89 -5.24
N LYS A 125 -12.52 -9.08 -4.04
CA LYS A 125 -11.96 -10.37 -3.60
C LYS A 125 -12.59 -10.87 -2.30
N VAL A 126 -12.80 -9.99 -1.34
CA VAL A 126 -13.26 -10.33 0.02
C VAL A 126 -14.52 -9.53 0.38
N ILE A 127 -14.56 -8.27 -0.03
CA ILE A 127 -15.67 -7.36 0.21
C ILE A 127 -16.16 -6.73 -1.10
N SER A 128 -17.41 -6.27 -1.11
CA SER A 128 -17.98 -5.49 -2.21
C SER A 128 -17.44 -4.06 -2.22
N GLU A 129 -17.70 -3.31 -3.28
CA GLU A 129 -17.35 -1.90 -3.36
C GLU A 129 -18.13 -1.05 -2.33
N GLU A 130 -19.42 -1.32 -2.16
CA GLU A 130 -20.26 -0.69 -1.14
C GLU A 130 -19.68 -0.89 0.26
N GLU A 131 -19.30 -2.13 0.60
CA GLU A 131 -18.67 -2.46 1.86
C GLU A 131 -17.33 -1.73 2.04
N GLY A 132 -16.56 -1.58 0.96
CA GLY A 132 -15.32 -0.79 0.96
C GLY A 132 -15.56 0.66 1.36
N TRP A 133 -16.57 1.32 0.78
CA TRP A 133 -16.94 2.69 1.13
C TRP A 133 -17.37 2.83 2.59
N LYS A 134 -18.16 1.89 3.10
CA LYS A 134 -18.59 1.88 4.51
C LYS A 134 -17.41 1.64 5.47
N VAL A 135 -16.47 0.76 5.11
CA VAL A 135 -15.22 0.58 5.87
C VAL A 135 -14.43 1.89 5.97
N ILE A 136 -14.36 2.67 4.89
CA ILE A 136 -13.69 3.97 4.90
C ILE A 136 -14.37 4.94 5.89
N LEU A 137 -15.69 4.99 5.94
CA LEU A 137 -16.41 5.79 6.93
C LEU A 137 -16.03 5.41 8.37
N PHE A 138 -15.95 4.10 8.66
CA PHE A 138 -15.49 3.65 9.97
C PHE A 138 -14.03 4.06 10.24
N ILE A 139 -13.12 3.88 9.27
CA ILE A 139 -11.71 4.28 9.42
C ILE A 139 -11.60 5.79 9.74
N ARG A 140 -12.47 6.64 9.17
CA ARG A 140 -12.52 8.07 9.48
C ARG A 140 -12.82 8.37 10.95
N THR A 141 -13.54 7.49 11.64
CA THR A 141 -13.83 7.66 13.08
C THR A 141 -12.65 7.36 14.00
N LEU A 142 -11.58 6.75 13.47
CA LEU A 142 -10.39 6.37 14.26
C LEU A 142 -9.41 7.53 14.48
N VAL A 143 -9.66 8.69 13.91
CA VAL A 143 -8.76 9.84 14.03
C VAL A 143 -8.62 10.26 15.48
N GLY A 144 -7.37 10.38 15.97
CA GLY A 144 -7.06 10.94 17.30
C GLY A 144 -7.40 10.04 18.50
N ILE A 145 -7.70 8.75 18.29
CA ILE A 145 -7.95 7.78 19.36
C ILE A 145 -6.65 7.33 20.05
#